data_89c6539b722aef0245e6b59b66761855
#
_entry.id   89c6539b722aef0245e6b59b66761855
#
_cell.length_a   1.000
_cell.length_b   1.000
_cell.length_c   1.000
_cell.angle_alpha   90.00
_cell.angle_beta   90.00
_cell.angle_gamma   90.00
#
_symmetry.space_group_name_H-M   'P 1'
#
loop_
_entity.id
_entity.type
_entity.pdbx_description
1 polymer ?
#
loop_
_entity_poly.entity_id
_entity_poly.type
_entity_poly.pdbx_seq_one_letter_code
_entity_poly.pdbx_strand_id
1 'polypeptide(L)'
;MNKKQVEMWAPWILLVIIIAMWQILCSALEVSEFIFPSPWRIWTQFLEFKGIIAAHAWRTYWVTMAGFGIAIVVGVLLGFVIGSSRLAYAAVYPLMTGFNALPKAAFVPILVVWFGIGVGPAILTAFLISFFPIMVNIATGLATLEPELEDVLRVLGAKRWDVLVKVGLPRSMPYFYGSLKVAITLAFVGTTVSEMTAANEGIGYLLISAGSAMQMGLAFAGLVVVGAMAMVMYELFSVIERHTTAWAHRGSHHG
;
A
#
# COMPACT_ATOMS: atom_id res chain seq x y z
N MET A 1 -7.53 -35.47 5.59
CA MET A 1 -7.72 -34.00 5.48
C MET A 1 -8.09 -33.71 4.04
N ASN A 2 -9.20 -32.98 3.82
CA ASN A 2 -9.66 -32.68 2.46
C ASN A 2 -8.68 -31.68 1.81
N LYS A 3 -8.34 -31.85 0.52
CA LYS A 3 -7.35 -31.00 -0.20
C LYS A 3 -7.59 -29.50 0.01
N LYS A 4 -8.86 -29.07 0.00
CA LYS A 4 -9.27 -27.69 0.30
C LYS A 4 -8.90 -27.22 1.73
N GLN A 5 -8.96 -28.11 2.71
CA GLN A 5 -8.57 -27.79 4.10
C GLN A 5 -7.05 -27.62 4.21
N VAL A 6 -6.29 -28.47 3.52
CA VAL A 6 -4.82 -28.34 3.48
C VAL A 6 -4.40 -27.02 2.87
N GLU A 7 -4.99 -26.66 1.72
CA GLU A 7 -4.71 -25.40 1.04
C GLU A 7 -5.06 -24.17 1.90
N MET A 8 -6.11 -24.24 2.70
CA MET A 8 -6.53 -23.15 3.60
C MET A 8 -5.60 -22.98 4.81
N TRP A 9 -5.06 -24.07 5.37
CA TRP A 9 -4.21 -24.05 6.55
C TRP A 9 -2.72 -23.94 6.22
N ALA A 10 -2.30 -24.26 5.00
CA ALA A 10 -0.89 -24.26 4.59
C ALA A 10 -0.16 -22.93 4.86
N PRO A 11 -0.73 -21.73 4.56
CA PRO A 11 -0.05 -20.46 4.86
C PRO A 11 0.17 -20.24 6.35
N TRP A 12 -0.80 -20.62 7.18
CA TRP A 12 -0.72 -20.46 8.64
C TRP A 12 0.28 -21.43 9.26
N ILE A 13 0.30 -22.68 8.78
CA ILE A 13 1.29 -23.68 9.22
C ILE A 13 2.70 -23.21 8.84
N LEU A 14 2.88 -22.70 7.61
CA LEU A 14 4.18 -22.18 7.16
C LEU A 14 4.63 -20.99 8.02
N LEU A 15 3.73 -20.07 8.32
CA LEU A 15 4.02 -18.93 9.20
C LEU A 15 4.48 -19.38 10.59
N VAL A 16 3.77 -20.34 11.19
CA VAL A 16 4.14 -20.90 12.51
C VAL A 16 5.51 -21.59 12.45
N ILE A 17 5.79 -22.35 11.39
CA ILE A 17 7.09 -22.99 11.20
C ILE A 17 8.21 -21.94 11.08
N ILE A 18 8.02 -20.88 10.32
CA ILE A 18 9.00 -19.81 10.16
C ILE A 18 9.28 -19.13 11.51
N ILE A 19 8.23 -18.78 12.26
CA ILE A 19 8.37 -18.15 13.59
C ILE A 19 9.06 -19.09 14.57
N ALA A 20 8.70 -20.37 14.59
CA ALA A 20 9.32 -21.36 15.45
C ALA A 20 10.80 -21.58 15.08
N MET A 21 11.11 -21.65 13.78
CA MET A 21 12.49 -21.76 13.31
C MET A 21 13.31 -20.51 13.69
N TRP A 22 12.77 -19.32 13.54
CA TRP A 22 13.42 -18.08 14.00
C TRP A 22 13.70 -18.12 15.50
N GLN A 23 12.70 -18.48 16.31
CA GLN A 23 12.89 -18.60 17.77
C GLN A 23 13.99 -19.59 18.14
N ILE A 24 13.98 -20.80 17.51
CA ILE A 24 14.96 -21.85 17.77
C ILE A 24 16.37 -21.39 17.36
N LEU A 25 16.50 -20.77 16.18
CA LEU A 25 17.80 -20.27 15.70
C LEU A 25 18.38 -19.20 16.62
N CYS A 26 17.57 -18.23 17.07
CA CYS A 26 18.02 -17.21 18.02
C CYS A 26 18.49 -17.83 19.33
N SER A 27 17.78 -18.85 19.84
CA SER A 27 18.12 -19.51 21.09
C SER A 27 19.34 -20.43 20.97
N ALA A 28 19.46 -21.18 19.86
CA ALA A 28 20.53 -22.16 19.65
C ALA A 28 21.88 -21.53 19.31
N LEU A 29 21.84 -20.37 18.61
CA LEU A 29 23.04 -19.63 18.21
C LEU A 29 23.42 -18.51 19.20
N GLU A 30 22.69 -18.41 20.33
CA GLU A 30 22.89 -17.36 21.35
C GLU A 30 22.99 -15.95 20.73
N VAL A 31 22.14 -15.68 19.72
CA VAL A 31 22.14 -14.40 19.02
C VAL A 31 21.83 -13.27 19.98
N SER A 32 22.70 -12.26 20.00
CA SER A 32 22.50 -11.09 20.86
C SER A 32 21.15 -10.38 20.55
N GLU A 33 20.31 -10.24 21.57
CA GLU A 33 19.01 -9.53 21.48
C GLU A 33 19.15 -8.07 21.04
N PHE A 34 20.33 -7.48 21.21
CA PHE A 34 20.65 -6.11 20.75
C PHE A 34 20.86 -6.01 19.24
N ILE A 35 21.08 -7.13 18.56
CA ILE A 35 21.29 -7.17 17.10
C ILE A 35 20.03 -7.72 16.44
N PHE A 36 19.57 -8.88 16.88
CA PHE A 36 18.42 -9.56 16.27
C PHE A 36 17.56 -10.25 17.34
N PRO A 37 16.44 -9.59 17.75
CA PRO A 37 15.61 -10.10 18.85
C PRO A 37 14.84 -11.35 18.43
N SER A 38 14.64 -12.27 19.38
CA SER A 38 13.79 -13.43 19.18
C SER A 38 12.30 -13.03 19.12
N PRO A 39 11.42 -13.80 18.47
CA PRO A 39 9.97 -13.55 18.45
C PRO A 39 9.37 -13.40 19.85
N TRP A 40 9.84 -14.17 20.82
CA TRP A 40 9.41 -14.07 22.22
C TRP A 40 9.79 -12.71 22.82
N ARG A 41 10.98 -12.22 22.54
CA ARG A 41 11.44 -10.90 23.00
C ARG A 41 10.64 -9.78 22.40
N ILE A 42 10.33 -9.87 21.09
CA ILE A 42 9.46 -8.90 20.39
C ILE A 42 8.08 -8.84 21.06
N TRP A 43 7.50 -10.00 21.37
CA TRP A 43 6.20 -10.10 22.02
C TRP A 43 6.20 -9.51 23.43
N THR A 44 7.20 -9.82 24.26
CA THR A 44 7.33 -9.25 25.60
C THR A 44 7.49 -7.74 25.57
N GLN A 45 8.32 -7.20 24.66
CA GLN A 45 8.50 -5.75 24.48
C GLN A 45 7.22 -5.08 23.96
N PHE A 46 6.48 -5.74 23.07
CA PHE A 46 5.18 -5.25 22.63
C PHE A 46 4.20 -5.09 23.82
N LEU A 47 4.11 -6.08 24.71
CA LEU A 47 3.23 -6.02 25.86
C LEU A 47 3.66 -4.95 26.87
N GLU A 48 4.96 -4.82 27.10
CA GLU A 48 5.55 -3.84 28.03
C GLU A 48 5.31 -2.40 27.55
N PHE A 49 5.54 -2.12 26.26
CA PHE A 49 5.46 -0.78 25.67
C PHE A 49 4.19 -0.55 24.83
N LYS A 50 3.14 -1.36 25.00
CA LYS A 50 1.90 -1.28 24.21
C LYS A 50 1.29 0.12 24.13
N GLY A 51 1.35 0.91 25.19
CA GLY A 51 0.81 2.27 25.23
C GLY A 51 1.61 3.23 24.33
N ILE A 52 2.93 3.14 24.37
CA ILE A 52 3.83 3.96 23.54
C ILE A 52 3.66 3.55 22.06
N ILE A 53 3.68 2.26 21.78
CA ILE A 53 3.49 1.72 20.44
C ILE A 53 2.13 2.16 19.88
N ALA A 54 1.05 2.08 20.67
CA ALA A 54 -0.28 2.48 20.23
C ALA A 54 -0.37 3.98 19.90
N ALA A 55 0.26 4.85 20.69
CA ALA A 55 0.29 6.28 20.43
C ALA A 55 1.02 6.60 19.11
N HIS A 56 2.20 6.00 18.89
CA HIS A 56 2.95 6.15 17.66
C HIS A 56 2.23 5.53 16.45
N ALA A 57 1.60 4.35 16.61
CA ALA A 57 0.80 3.69 15.57
C ALA A 57 -0.40 4.57 15.15
N TRP A 58 -1.09 5.17 16.10
CA TRP A 58 -2.18 6.08 15.81
C TRP A 58 -1.73 7.29 14.99
N ARG A 59 -0.55 7.84 15.32
CA ARG A 59 0.04 8.94 14.57
C ARG A 59 0.35 8.53 13.13
N THR A 60 1.11 7.44 12.94
CA THR A 60 1.42 6.90 11.61
C THR A 60 0.17 6.60 10.80
N TYR A 61 -0.88 6.03 11.43
CA TYR A 61 -2.15 5.75 10.78
C TYR A 61 -2.77 7.01 10.15
N TRP A 62 -2.94 8.07 10.95
CA TRP A 62 -3.57 9.31 10.46
C TRP A 62 -2.76 10.00 9.36
N VAL A 63 -1.45 10.07 9.52
CA VAL A 63 -0.56 10.65 8.54
C VAL A 63 -0.63 9.86 7.22
N THR A 64 -0.61 8.54 7.31
CA THR A 64 -0.75 7.65 6.15
C THR A 64 -2.10 7.86 5.46
N MET A 65 -3.20 7.87 6.23
CA MET A 65 -4.54 8.07 5.66
C MET A 65 -4.70 9.43 5.00
N ALA A 66 -4.11 10.48 5.52
CA ALA A 66 -4.12 11.80 4.90
C ALA A 66 -3.38 11.79 3.55
N GLY A 67 -2.15 11.27 3.50
CA GLY A 67 -1.37 11.15 2.26
C GLY A 67 -2.03 10.25 1.23
N PHE A 68 -2.54 9.11 1.66
CA PHE A 68 -3.26 8.16 0.81
C PHE A 68 -4.59 8.72 0.28
N GLY A 69 -5.33 9.47 1.10
CA GLY A 69 -6.55 10.16 0.65
C GLY A 69 -6.28 11.17 -0.46
N ILE A 70 -5.22 11.97 -0.32
CA ILE A 70 -4.76 12.87 -1.39
C ILE A 70 -4.35 12.07 -2.63
N ALA A 71 -3.65 10.94 -2.44
CA ALA A 71 -3.23 10.08 -3.54
C ALA A 71 -4.41 9.49 -4.32
N ILE A 72 -5.49 9.10 -3.65
CA ILE A 72 -6.70 8.64 -4.32
C ILE A 72 -7.29 9.77 -5.18
N VAL A 73 -7.51 10.94 -4.60
CA VAL A 73 -8.13 12.06 -5.32
C VAL A 73 -7.30 12.44 -6.55
N VAL A 74 -6.02 12.72 -6.35
CA VAL A 74 -5.12 13.16 -7.44
C VAL A 74 -4.91 12.03 -8.46
N GLY A 75 -4.68 10.79 -7.99
CA GLY A 75 -4.47 9.63 -8.85
C GLY A 75 -5.67 9.30 -9.72
N VAL A 76 -6.89 9.37 -9.16
CA VAL A 76 -8.14 9.15 -9.91
C VAL A 76 -8.34 10.25 -10.95
N LEU A 77 -8.20 11.52 -10.56
CA LEU A 77 -8.41 12.66 -11.47
C LEU A 77 -7.41 12.61 -12.63
N LEU A 78 -6.12 12.47 -12.35
CA LEU A 78 -5.09 12.38 -13.39
C LEU A 78 -5.23 11.11 -14.23
N GLY A 79 -5.47 9.98 -13.62
CA GLY A 79 -5.69 8.71 -14.32
C GLY A 79 -6.88 8.77 -15.27
N PHE A 80 -7.97 9.41 -14.85
CA PHE A 80 -9.15 9.62 -15.67
C PHE A 80 -8.85 10.55 -16.87
N VAL A 81 -8.20 11.69 -16.63
CA VAL A 81 -7.83 12.65 -17.70
C VAL A 81 -6.93 11.96 -18.74
N ILE A 82 -5.90 11.25 -18.28
CA ILE A 82 -4.94 10.57 -19.16
C ILE A 82 -5.60 9.41 -19.92
N GLY A 83 -6.38 8.57 -19.22
CA GLY A 83 -7.02 7.38 -19.79
C GLY A 83 -8.19 7.71 -20.72
N SER A 84 -8.78 8.91 -20.63
CA SER A 84 -9.90 9.33 -21.47
C SER A 84 -9.52 9.60 -22.93
N SER A 85 -8.22 9.68 -23.27
CA SER A 85 -7.73 9.93 -24.62
C SER A 85 -6.57 9.00 -24.95
N ARG A 86 -6.69 8.23 -26.04
CA ARG A 86 -5.59 7.37 -26.55
C ARG A 86 -4.30 8.15 -26.81
N LEU A 87 -4.44 9.36 -27.35
CA LEU A 87 -3.28 10.24 -27.61
C LEU A 87 -2.64 10.68 -26.30
N ALA A 88 -3.44 11.14 -25.31
CA ALA A 88 -2.94 11.53 -24.01
C ALA A 88 -2.27 10.37 -23.29
N TYR A 89 -2.89 9.18 -23.33
CA TYR A 89 -2.31 7.97 -22.76
C TYR A 89 -0.97 7.61 -23.40
N ALA A 90 -0.91 7.57 -24.73
CA ALA A 90 0.32 7.21 -25.47
C ALA A 90 1.46 8.22 -25.22
N ALA A 91 1.14 9.51 -25.08
CA ALA A 91 2.13 10.55 -24.82
C ALA A 91 2.63 10.54 -23.35
N VAL A 92 1.73 10.33 -22.39
CA VAL A 92 2.05 10.46 -20.97
C VAL A 92 2.55 9.15 -20.36
N TYR A 93 2.11 8.00 -20.86
CA TYR A 93 2.47 6.69 -20.29
C TYR A 93 3.99 6.45 -20.17
N PRO A 94 4.83 6.73 -21.18
CA PRO A 94 6.29 6.60 -21.07
C PRO A 94 6.87 7.49 -19.96
N LEU A 95 6.35 8.73 -19.82
CA LEU A 95 6.76 9.66 -18.78
C LEU A 95 6.37 9.15 -17.39
N MET A 96 5.14 8.60 -17.27
CA MET A 96 4.65 7.99 -16.04
C MET A 96 5.57 6.84 -15.62
N THR A 97 5.94 5.97 -16.55
CA THR A 97 6.84 4.84 -16.28
C THR A 97 8.22 5.32 -15.84
N GLY A 98 8.78 6.33 -16.51
CA GLY A 98 10.04 6.96 -16.12
C GLY A 98 9.98 7.57 -14.70
N PHE A 99 8.92 8.28 -14.39
CA PHE A 99 8.70 8.86 -13.05
C PHE A 99 8.56 7.77 -11.97
N ASN A 100 7.99 6.62 -12.32
CA ASN A 100 7.85 5.51 -11.38
C ASN A 100 9.20 4.88 -11.01
N ALA A 101 10.17 4.93 -11.89
CA ALA A 101 11.51 4.42 -11.65
C ALA A 101 12.33 5.27 -10.64
N LEU A 102 11.91 6.53 -10.38
CA LEU A 102 12.60 7.38 -9.41
C LEU A 102 12.40 6.85 -7.99
N PRO A 103 13.48 6.81 -7.18
CA PRO A 103 13.40 6.40 -5.78
C PRO A 103 12.71 7.50 -4.95
N LYS A 104 11.39 7.43 -4.86
CA LYS A 104 10.55 8.48 -4.24
C LYS A 104 10.93 8.75 -2.77
N ALA A 105 11.43 7.74 -2.05
CA ALA A 105 11.95 7.93 -0.70
C ALA A 105 13.14 8.91 -0.63
N ALA A 106 13.91 9.05 -1.71
CA ALA A 106 15.02 10.00 -1.77
C ALA A 106 14.57 11.47 -1.76
N PHE A 107 13.29 11.75 -2.00
CA PHE A 107 12.75 13.10 -1.89
C PHE A 107 12.51 13.53 -0.43
N VAL A 108 12.51 12.63 0.54
CA VAL A 108 12.22 12.96 1.95
C VAL A 108 13.12 14.10 2.47
N PRO A 109 14.46 14.08 2.31
CA PRO A 109 15.29 15.20 2.77
C PRO A 109 14.94 16.53 2.10
N ILE A 110 14.56 16.51 0.82
CA ILE A 110 14.15 17.72 0.08
C ILE A 110 12.82 18.26 0.63
N LEU A 111 11.86 17.38 0.89
CA LEU A 111 10.59 17.75 1.49
C LEU A 111 10.77 18.33 2.89
N VAL A 112 11.74 17.83 3.65
CA VAL A 112 12.08 18.38 4.98
C VAL A 112 12.67 19.78 4.87
N VAL A 113 13.50 20.04 3.88
CA VAL A 113 14.03 21.40 3.64
C VAL A 113 12.92 22.40 3.27
N TRP A 114 11.92 21.96 2.51
CA TRP A 114 10.83 22.82 2.06
C TRP A 114 9.73 23.02 3.11
N PHE A 115 9.37 21.97 3.85
CA PHE A 115 8.20 21.95 4.73
C PHE A 115 8.55 21.81 6.21
N GLY A 116 9.85 21.71 6.55
CA GLY A 116 10.30 21.49 7.91
C GLY A 116 10.14 20.04 8.38
N ILE A 117 10.57 19.80 9.62
CA ILE A 117 10.44 18.49 10.31
C ILE A 117 8.99 18.31 10.76
N GLY A 118 8.40 17.12 10.54
CA GLY A 118 7.09 16.79 11.07
C GLY A 118 6.14 16.12 10.08
N VAL A 119 4.85 16.44 10.20
CA VAL A 119 3.76 15.74 9.49
C VAL A 119 3.73 16.02 7.99
N GLY A 120 4.11 17.23 7.58
CA GLY A 120 4.04 17.67 6.17
C GLY A 120 4.83 16.76 5.23
N PRO A 121 6.15 16.60 5.44
CA PRO A 121 6.96 15.68 4.64
C PRO A 121 6.42 14.25 4.63
N ALA A 122 5.91 13.76 5.76
CA ALA A 122 5.39 12.40 5.86
C ALA A 122 4.11 12.20 5.03
N ILE A 123 3.16 13.14 5.09
CA ILE A 123 1.95 13.14 4.24
C ILE A 123 2.34 13.18 2.75
N LEU A 124 3.27 14.08 2.39
CA LEU A 124 3.69 14.23 1.00
C LEU A 124 4.45 13.00 0.49
N THR A 125 5.26 12.36 1.32
CA THR A 125 5.97 11.12 0.95
C THR A 125 4.98 9.97 0.76
N ALA A 126 4.01 9.81 1.68
CA ALA A 126 2.94 8.83 1.53
C ALA A 126 2.16 9.05 0.22
N PHE A 127 1.78 10.31 -0.05
CA PHE A 127 1.14 10.71 -1.31
C PHE A 127 2.00 10.34 -2.52
N LEU A 128 3.24 10.81 -2.60
CA LEU A 128 4.13 10.62 -3.77
C LEU A 128 4.39 9.15 -4.10
N ILE A 129 4.45 8.28 -3.09
CA ILE A 129 4.70 6.86 -3.30
C ILE A 129 3.43 6.13 -3.73
N SER A 130 2.27 6.52 -3.18
CA SER A 130 1.02 5.79 -3.35
C SER A 130 0.13 6.28 -4.50
N PHE A 131 0.25 7.55 -4.95
CA PHE A 131 -0.63 8.06 -6.02
C PHE A 131 -0.38 7.42 -7.38
N PHE A 132 0.86 7.03 -7.63
CA PHE A 132 1.30 6.55 -8.93
C PHE A 132 0.61 5.24 -9.37
N PRO A 133 0.57 4.18 -8.53
CA PRO A 133 -0.18 2.98 -8.85
C PRO A 133 -1.65 3.25 -9.17
N ILE A 134 -2.28 4.18 -8.45
CA ILE A 134 -3.69 4.54 -8.66
C ILE A 134 -3.87 5.18 -10.02
N MET A 135 -3.07 6.21 -10.32
CA MET A 135 -3.12 6.94 -11.59
C MET A 135 -2.90 6.02 -12.79
N VAL A 136 -1.84 5.18 -12.76
CA VAL A 136 -1.50 4.28 -13.88
C VAL A 136 -2.60 3.25 -14.10
N ASN A 137 -3.11 2.62 -13.06
CA ASN A 137 -4.12 1.57 -13.22
C ASN A 137 -5.46 2.12 -13.74
N ILE A 138 -5.87 3.31 -13.30
CA ILE A 138 -7.07 3.96 -13.84
C ILE A 138 -6.85 4.36 -15.30
N ALA A 139 -5.72 4.99 -15.62
CA ALA A 139 -5.41 5.38 -16.98
C ALA A 139 -5.38 4.17 -17.92
N THR A 140 -4.74 3.06 -17.50
CA THR A 140 -4.69 1.81 -18.26
C THR A 140 -6.07 1.19 -18.39
N GLY A 141 -6.83 1.09 -17.30
CA GLY A 141 -8.18 0.50 -17.31
C GLY A 141 -9.14 1.22 -18.26
N LEU A 142 -9.01 2.54 -18.42
CA LEU A 142 -9.80 3.32 -19.37
C LEU A 142 -9.25 3.25 -20.79
N ALA A 143 -7.93 3.24 -20.98
CA ALA A 143 -7.30 3.23 -22.31
C ALA A 143 -7.39 1.86 -22.99
N THR A 144 -7.56 0.77 -22.24
CA THR A 144 -7.66 -0.61 -22.75
C THR A 144 -9.10 -1.07 -23.03
N LEU A 145 -10.05 -0.13 -23.13
CA LEU A 145 -11.40 -0.44 -23.62
C LEU A 145 -11.31 -1.01 -25.05
N GLU A 146 -12.01 -2.12 -25.26
CA GLU A 146 -12.09 -2.77 -26.58
C GLU A 146 -12.67 -1.80 -27.61
N PRO A 147 -11.94 -1.53 -28.72
CA PRO A 147 -12.41 -0.62 -29.78
C PRO A 147 -13.76 -1.02 -30.33
N GLU A 148 -13.98 -2.33 -30.48
CA GLU A 148 -15.19 -2.91 -31.04
C GLU A 148 -16.42 -2.58 -30.18
N LEU A 149 -16.25 -2.59 -28.86
CA LEU A 149 -17.33 -2.22 -27.93
C LEU A 149 -17.64 -0.72 -28.02
N GLU A 150 -16.59 0.11 -28.14
CA GLU A 150 -16.76 1.56 -28.34
C GLU A 150 -17.50 1.85 -29.65
N ASP A 151 -17.16 1.17 -30.74
CA ASP A 151 -17.78 1.36 -32.04
C ASP A 151 -19.24 0.92 -32.05
N VAL A 152 -19.59 -0.23 -31.47
CA VAL A 152 -20.97 -0.67 -31.33
C VAL A 152 -21.82 0.33 -30.57
N LEU A 153 -21.32 0.86 -29.44
CA LEU A 153 -22.04 1.85 -28.65
C LEU A 153 -22.21 3.19 -29.41
N ARG A 154 -21.24 3.58 -30.22
CA ARG A 154 -21.33 4.78 -31.06
C ARG A 154 -22.38 4.63 -32.18
N VAL A 155 -22.46 3.46 -32.80
CA VAL A 155 -23.50 3.17 -33.80
C VAL A 155 -24.90 3.26 -33.18
N LEU A 156 -25.01 2.88 -31.89
CA LEU A 156 -26.25 3.01 -31.12
C LEU A 156 -26.51 4.45 -30.61
N GLY A 157 -25.68 5.44 -31.02
CA GLY A 157 -25.87 6.86 -30.68
C GLY A 157 -25.24 7.30 -29.37
N ALA A 158 -24.44 6.46 -28.69
CA ALA A 158 -23.76 6.85 -27.46
C ALA A 158 -22.66 7.89 -27.74
N LYS A 159 -22.64 8.95 -26.93
CA LYS A 159 -21.56 9.93 -26.94
C LYS A 159 -20.32 9.35 -26.24
N ARG A 160 -19.14 9.84 -26.58
CA ARG A 160 -17.88 9.40 -25.96
C ARG A 160 -17.92 9.46 -24.45
N TRP A 161 -18.54 10.47 -23.86
CA TRP A 161 -18.73 10.60 -22.43
C TRP A 161 -19.61 9.50 -21.83
N ASP A 162 -20.68 9.11 -22.53
CA ASP A 162 -21.55 8.01 -22.13
C ASP A 162 -20.79 6.68 -22.06
N VAL A 163 -19.94 6.42 -23.10
CA VAL A 163 -19.09 5.23 -23.15
C VAL A 163 -18.10 5.22 -21.98
N LEU A 164 -17.40 6.33 -21.73
CA LEU A 164 -16.42 6.44 -20.64
C LEU A 164 -17.07 6.24 -19.25
N VAL A 165 -18.20 6.88 -19.00
CA VAL A 165 -18.83 6.88 -17.67
C VAL A 165 -19.65 5.59 -17.42
N LYS A 166 -20.42 5.13 -18.43
CA LYS A 166 -21.34 3.99 -18.26
C LYS A 166 -20.67 2.64 -18.49
N VAL A 167 -19.56 2.59 -19.22
CA VAL A 167 -18.87 1.34 -19.54
C VAL A 167 -17.41 1.38 -19.07
N GLY A 168 -16.64 2.41 -19.40
CA GLY A 168 -15.23 2.52 -19.07
C GLY A 168 -14.98 2.54 -17.58
N LEU A 169 -15.68 3.39 -16.85
CA LEU A 169 -15.50 3.53 -15.41
C LEU A 169 -15.89 2.24 -14.65
N PRO A 170 -17.04 1.61 -14.87
CA PRO A 170 -17.34 0.32 -14.23
C PRO A 170 -16.34 -0.78 -14.56
N ARG A 171 -15.88 -0.90 -15.83
CA ARG A 171 -14.87 -1.90 -16.21
C ARG A 171 -13.50 -1.65 -15.60
N SER A 172 -13.16 -0.39 -15.30
CA SER A 172 -11.89 -0.05 -14.62
C SER A 172 -11.92 -0.28 -13.11
N MET A 173 -13.10 -0.54 -12.48
CA MET A 173 -13.22 -0.73 -11.03
C MET A 173 -12.32 -1.84 -10.46
N PRO A 174 -12.17 -3.03 -11.07
CA PRO A 174 -11.25 -4.05 -10.56
C PRO A 174 -9.80 -3.56 -10.54
N TYR A 175 -9.37 -2.83 -11.58
CA TYR A 175 -8.03 -2.22 -11.65
C TYR A 175 -7.85 -1.16 -10.57
N PHE A 176 -8.89 -0.35 -10.33
CA PHE A 176 -8.90 0.66 -9.29
C PHE A 176 -8.72 0.04 -7.89
N TYR A 177 -9.55 -0.93 -7.52
CA TYR A 177 -9.41 -1.60 -6.22
C TYR A 177 -8.09 -2.36 -6.09
N GLY A 178 -7.63 -3.02 -7.16
CA GLY A 178 -6.31 -3.63 -7.19
C GLY A 178 -5.20 -2.63 -6.90
N SER A 179 -5.29 -1.43 -7.49
CA SER A 179 -4.32 -0.37 -7.25
C SER A 179 -4.39 0.20 -5.82
N LEU A 180 -5.59 0.32 -5.23
CA LEU A 180 -5.75 0.80 -3.85
C LEU A 180 -5.06 -0.12 -2.84
N LYS A 181 -5.15 -1.44 -3.03
CA LYS A 181 -4.49 -2.43 -2.17
C LYS A 181 -2.96 -2.25 -2.19
N VAL A 182 -2.38 -2.06 -3.35
CA VAL A 182 -0.95 -1.79 -3.49
C VAL A 182 -0.59 -0.41 -2.95
N ALA A 183 -1.37 0.61 -3.28
CA ALA A 183 -1.11 1.99 -2.91
C ALA A 183 -1.15 2.20 -1.39
N ILE A 184 -2.08 1.56 -0.66
CA ILE A 184 -2.17 1.71 0.80
C ILE A 184 -0.94 1.11 1.50
N THR A 185 -0.45 -0.05 1.05
CA THR A 185 0.77 -0.63 1.63
C THR A 185 1.98 0.25 1.36
N LEU A 186 2.08 0.80 0.15
CA LEU A 186 3.14 1.75 -0.21
C LEU A 186 3.02 3.08 0.56
N ALA A 187 1.81 3.55 0.88
CA ALA A 187 1.61 4.74 1.70
C ALA A 187 2.17 4.54 3.11
N PHE A 188 1.92 3.38 3.75
CA PHE A 188 2.53 3.06 5.05
C PHE A 188 4.06 3.02 4.99
N VAL A 189 4.63 2.44 3.94
CA VAL A 189 6.09 2.47 3.72
C VAL A 189 6.59 3.92 3.60
N GLY A 190 5.93 4.75 2.79
CA GLY A 190 6.30 6.15 2.60
C GLY A 190 6.24 6.97 3.88
N THR A 191 5.15 6.84 4.64
CA THR A 191 5.01 7.50 5.95
C THR A 191 6.13 7.08 6.88
N THR A 192 6.34 5.76 7.05
CA THR A 192 7.34 5.21 7.98
C THR A 192 8.75 5.69 7.62
N VAL A 193 9.13 5.67 6.34
CA VAL A 193 10.45 6.15 5.89
C VAL A 193 10.62 7.65 6.17
N SER A 194 9.59 8.45 5.95
CA SER A 194 9.64 9.88 6.28
C SER A 194 9.73 10.12 7.77
N GLU A 195 8.98 9.37 8.58
CA GLU A 195 9.03 9.45 10.05
C GLU A 195 10.40 9.03 10.61
N MET A 196 11.07 8.05 10.00
CA MET A 196 12.44 7.66 10.37
C MET A 196 13.45 8.78 10.13
N THR A 197 13.21 9.63 9.14
CA THR A 197 14.17 10.65 8.71
C THR A 197 13.94 11.98 9.43
N ALA A 198 12.68 12.36 9.65
CA ALA A 198 12.37 13.74 10.00
C ALA A 198 11.04 13.89 10.77
N ALA A 199 10.82 13.06 11.77
CA ALA A 199 9.69 13.21 12.68
C ALA A 199 10.11 13.02 14.13
N ASN A 200 9.27 13.50 15.05
CA ASN A 200 9.42 13.32 16.50
C ASN A 200 8.34 12.36 17.05
N GLU A 201 7.49 11.84 16.19
CA GLU A 201 6.38 10.96 16.51
C GLU A 201 6.14 9.99 15.34
N GLY A 202 5.44 8.90 15.59
CA GLY A 202 5.13 7.86 14.63
C GLY A 202 5.99 6.62 14.81
N ILE A 203 5.57 5.52 14.16
CA ILE A 203 6.29 4.24 14.26
C ILE A 203 7.70 4.36 13.66
N GLY A 204 7.87 5.10 12.56
CA GLY A 204 9.19 5.31 11.98
C GLY A 204 10.16 5.99 12.95
N TYR A 205 9.71 7.01 13.67
CA TYR A 205 10.49 7.62 14.75
C TYR A 205 10.79 6.61 15.87
N LEU A 206 9.79 5.81 16.29
CA LEU A 206 9.99 4.78 17.31
C LEU A 206 11.05 3.76 16.90
N LEU A 207 11.08 3.36 15.63
CA LEU A 207 12.10 2.44 15.09
C LEU A 207 13.51 2.98 15.25
N ILE A 208 13.73 4.24 14.89
CA ILE A 208 15.06 4.86 14.97
C ILE A 208 15.45 5.13 16.43
N SER A 209 14.54 5.65 17.25
CA SER A 209 14.83 5.96 18.67
C SER A 209 15.10 4.70 19.48
N ALA A 210 14.31 3.65 19.31
CA ALA A 210 14.53 2.36 19.96
C ALA A 210 15.82 1.68 19.46
N GLY A 211 16.10 1.75 18.15
CA GLY A 211 17.35 1.25 17.58
C GLY A 211 18.59 1.95 18.15
N SER A 212 18.55 3.28 18.24
CA SER A 212 19.63 4.09 18.85
C SER A 212 19.82 3.81 20.33
N ALA A 213 18.76 3.45 21.05
CA ALA A 213 18.79 3.04 22.44
C ALA A 213 19.14 1.55 22.65
N MET A 214 19.51 0.82 21.57
CA MET A 214 19.77 -0.62 21.58
C MET A 214 18.59 -1.48 22.03
N GLN A 215 17.37 -0.96 21.92
CA GLN A 215 16.12 -1.66 22.25
C GLN A 215 15.51 -2.31 21.00
N MET A 216 16.26 -3.23 20.37
CA MET A 216 15.83 -3.85 19.11
C MET A 216 14.51 -4.60 19.21
N GLY A 217 14.19 -5.20 20.37
CA GLY A 217 12.89 -5.83 20.59
C GLY A 217 11.72 -4.86 20.41
N LEU A 218 11.86 -3.61 20.92
CA LEU A 218 10.85 -2.54 20.75
C LEU A 218 10.79 -2.06 19.28
N ALA A 219 11.94 -1.89 18.63
CA ALA A 219 11.99 -1.52 17.21
C ALA A 219 11.26 -2.56 16.35
N PHE A 220 11.56 -3.84 16.52
CA PHE A 220 10.89 -4.91 15.78
C PHE A 220 9.39 -5.03 16.13
N ALA A 221 9.00 -4.78 17.38
CA ALA A 221 7.59 -4.70 17.77
C ALA A 221 6.86 -3.58 16.99
N GLY A 222 7.46 -2.40 16.87
CA GLY A 222 6.95 -1.31 16.02
C GLY A 222 6.84 -1.71 14.55
N LEU A 223 7.86 -2.38 14.00
CA LEU A 223 7.86 -2.87 12.62
C LEU A 223 6.71 -3.87 12.36
N VAL A 224 6.48 -4.79 13.28
CA VAL A 224 5.37 -5.75 13.20
C VAL A 224 4.02 -5.01 13.23
N VAL A 225 3.88 -3.99 14.09
CA VAL A 225 2.64 -3.21 14.18
C VAL A 225 2.35 -2.45 12.90
N VAL A 226 3.31 -1.76 12.29
CA VAL A 226 3.06 -1.05 11.02
C VAL A 226 2.77 -2.02 9.88
N GLY A 227 3.42 -3.18 9.85
CA GLY A 227 3.10 -4.24 8.89
C GLY A 227 1.68 -4.79 9.07
N ALA A 228 1.26 -5.01 10.31
CA ALA A 228 -0.11 -5.44 10.62
C ALA A 228 -1.14 -4.38 10.21
N MET A 229 -0.87 -3.09 10.47
CA MET A 229 -1.76 -1.99 10.04
C MET A 229 -1.91 -1.94 8.52
N ALA A 230 -0.81 -2.07 7.78
CA ALA A 230 -0.83 -2.11 6.32
C ALA A 230 -1.64 -3.32 5.80
N MET A 231 -1.46 -4.48 6.42
CA MET A 231 -2.18 -5.71 6.06
C MET A 231 -3.68 -5.61 6.35
N VAL A 232 -4.07 -5.07 7.50
CA VAL A 232 -5.48 -4.83 7.85
C VAL A 232 -6.14 -3.90 6.84
N MET A 233 -5.46 -2.84 6.43
CA MET A 233 -5.99 -1.91 5.43
C MET A 233 -6.04 -2.55 4.04
N TYR A 234 -5.06 -3.36 3.67
CA TYR A 234 -5.10 -4.15 2.43
C TYR A 234 -6.32 -5.06 2.38
N GLU A 235 -6.57 -5.82 3.45
CA GLU A 235 -7.73 -6.72 3.54
C GLU A 235 -9.06 -5.96 3.55
N LEU A 236 -9.12 -4.79 4.18
CA LEU A 236 -10.30 -3.93 4.12
C LEU A 236 -10.64 -3.57 2.67
N PHE A 237 -9.67 -3.12 1.87
CA PHE A 237 -9.90 -2.84 0.45
C PHE A 237 -10.21 -4.10 -0.35
N SER A 238 -9.65 -5.25 0.00
CA SER A 238 -9.96 -6.55 -0.61
C SER A 238 -11.42 -6.94 -0.37
N VAL A 239 -11.94 -6.73 0.85
CA VAL A 239 -13.34 -6.98 1.19
C VAL A 239 -14.27 -6.02 0.42
N ILE A 240 -13.93 -4.73 0.38
CA ILE A 240 -14.70 -3.72 -0.37
C ILE A 240 -14.76 -4.11 -1.86
N GLU A 241 -13.64 -4.49 -2.46
CA GLU A 241 -13.55 -4.95 -3.85
C GLU A 241 -14.50 -6.12 -4.11
N ARG A 242 -14.44 -7.16 -3.28
CA ARG A 242 -15.29 -8.36 -3.46
C ARG A 242 -16.79 -8.02 -3.44
N HIS A 243 -17.20 -7.03 -2.66
CA HIS A 243 -18.58 -6.61 -2.60
C HIS A 243 -18.99 -5.72 -3.77
N THR A 244 -18.09 -4.87 -4.27
CA THR A 244 -18.42 -3.89 -5.32
C THR A 244 -18.19 -4.42 -6.73
N THR A 245 -17.27 -5.39 -6.92
CA THR A 245 -16.90 -5.94 -8.24
C THR A 245 -17.26 -7.43 -8.41
N ALA A 246 -18.19 -7.94 -7.60
CA ALA A 246 -18.66 -9.34 -7.66
C ALA A 246 -19.13 -9.78 -9.07
N TRP A 247 -19.60 -8.85 -9.88
CA TRP A 247 -20.02 -9.09 -11.27
C TRP A 247 -18.84 -9.39 -12.21
N ALA A 248 -17.66 -8.81 -11.97
CA ALA A 248 -16.49 -9.00 -12.80
C ALA A 248 -15.88 -10.42 -12.67
N HIS A 249 -16.11 -11.09 -11.54
CA HIS A 249 -15.59 -12.43 -11.26
C HIS A 249 -16.50 -13.56 -11.73
N ARG A 250 -17.73 -13.27 -12.17
CA ARG A 250 -18.69 -14.30 -12.65
C ARG A 250 -18.38 -14.83 -14.05
N GLY A 251 -17.52 -14.15 -14.81
CA GLY A 251 -17.17 -14.52 -16.19
C GLY A 251 -16.00 -15.50 -16.34
N SER A 252 -15.23 -15.79 -15.27
CA SER A 252 -13.99 -16.59 -15.35
C SER A 252 -14.17 -18.10 -15.06
N HIS A 253 -15.42 -18.59 -14.90
CA HIS A 253 -15.70 -20.01 -14.60
C HIS A 253 -16.14 -20.85 -15.80
N HIS A 254 -16.04 -20.34 -17.04
CA HIS A 254 -16.32 -21.09 -18.26
C HIS A 254 -15.12 -21.02 -19.22
N GLY A 255 -14.06 -21.70 -18.83
CA GLY A 255 -12.91 -21.97 -19.68
C GLY A 255 -12.16 -23.20 -19.17
#